data_e0374785421e4c9d98ced164622d23a1
#
_entry.id   e0374785421e4c9d98ced164622d23a1
#
_cell.length_a   1.000
_cell.length_b   1.000
_cell.length_c   1.000
_cell.angle_alpha   90.00
_cell.angle_beta   90.00
_cell.angle_gamma   90.00
#
_symmetry.space_group_name_H-M   'P 1'
#
loop_
_entity.id
_entity.type
_entity.pdbx_description
1 polymer ?
#
loop_
_entity_poly.entity_id
_entity_poly.type
_entity_poly.pdbx_seq_one_letter_code
_entity_poly.pdbx_strand_id
1 'polypeptide(L)'
;MFHMMNEARIGVGMLATMSGLGGYLYSLDYARNRPQGRHPGDKDPNSPMLPIIEHADIRRLLMEQKVAVEGSIALLTYCSQLVDQQLISDDPQASQRLTLLLELLTPIAKSWPSEYTLEANKHAIQILGGYGYTREYPVESCLLYTSDAADD
;
A
#
# COMPACT_ATOMS: atom_id res chain seq x y z
N MET A 1 -24.27 -16.34 -5.32
CA MET A 1 -23.68 -15.37 -6.24
C MET A 1 -22.98 -14.22 -5.48
N PHE A 2 -23.62 -13.56 -4.52
CA PHE A 2 -22.99 -12.44 -3.76
C PHE A 2 -21.75 -12.83 -2.92
N HIS A 3 -21.71 -14.03 -2.32
CA HIS A 3 -20.54 -14.48 -1.54
C HIS A 3 -19.27 -14.55 -2.40
N MET A 4 -19.31 -15.11 -3.58
CA MET A 4 -18.17 -15.17 -4.51
C MET A 4 -17.68 -13.76 -4.91
N MET A 5 -18.60 -12.80 -5.03
CA MET A 5 -18.23 -11.40 -5.34
C MET A 5 -17.52 -10.72 -4.17
N ASN A 6 -17.86 -11.02 -2.93
CA ASN A 6 -17.23 -10.43 -1.76
C ASN A 6 -15.80 -10.94 -1.59
N GLU A 7 -15.57 -12.24 -1.76
CA GLU A 7 -14.23 -12.83 -1.76
C GLU A 7 -13.36 -12.25 -2.89
N ALA A 8 -13.90 -12.11 -4.10
CA ALA A 8 -13.20 -11.49 -5.22
C ALA A 8 -12.80 -10.03 -4.93
N ARG A 9 -13.68 -9.23 -4.31
CA ARG A 9 -13.36 -7.84 -3.90
C ARG A 9 -12.23 -7.75 -2.88
N ILE A 10 -12.23 -8.63 -1.87
CA ILE A 10 -11.14 -8.74 -0.90
C ILE A 10 -9.85 -9.14 -1.62
N GLY A 11 -9.91 -10.09 -2.56
CA GLY A 11 -8.77 -10.53 -3.38
C GLY A 11 -8.16 -9.41 -4.22
N VAL A 12 -8.99 -8.58 -4.87
CA VAL A 12 -8.52 -7.41 -5.63
C VAL A 12 -7.86 -6.38 -4.72
N GLY A 13 -8.48 -6.07 -3.57
CA GLY A 13 -7.87 -5.18 -2.57
C GLY A 13 -6.51 -5.71 -2.07
N MET A 14 -6.38 -7.03 -1.88
CA MET A 14 -5.11 -7.66 -1.47
C MET A 14 -4.05 -7.54 -2.57
N LEU A 15 -4.40 -7.76 -3.83
CA LEU A 15 -3.49 -7.59 -4.96
C LEU A 15 -2.92 -6.17 -5.02
N ALA A 16 -3.79 -5.16 -4.95
CA ALA A 16 -3.39 -3.76 -4.90
C ALA A 16 -2.48 -3.46 -3.71
N THR A 17 -2.81 -3.99 -2.52
CA THR A 17 -2.04 -3.82 -1.29
C THR A 17 -0.64 -4.42 -1.41
N MET A 18 -0.50 -5.63 -1.96
CA MET A 18 0.80 -6.29 -2.14
C MET A 18 1.66 -5.55 -3.17
N SER A 19 1.06 -4.99 -4.21
CA SER A 19 1.75 -4.11 -5.16
C SER A 19 2.25 -2.84 -4.47
N GLY A 20 1.42 -2.19 -3.66
CA GLY A 20 1.83 -1.03 -2.85
C GLY A 20 2.93 -1.35 -1.83
N LEU A 21 2.87 -2.54 -1.20
CA LEU A 21 3.92 -3.02 -0.29
C LEU A 21 5.25 -3.17 -1.03
N GLY A 22 5.24 -3.72 -2.24
CA GLY A 22 6.43 -3.83 -3.09
C GLY A 22 7.06 -2.46 -3.34
N GLY A 23 6.27 -1.48 -3.79
CA GLY A 23 6.72 -0.10 -4.00
C GLY A 23 7.29 0.55 -2.73
N TYR A 24 6.62 0.37 -1.58
CA TYR A 24 7.09 0.87 -0.30
C TYR A 24 8.43 0.27 0.12
N LEU A 25 8.59 -1.05 0.06
CA LEU A 25 9.84 -1.71 0.47
C LEU A 25 11.01 -1.30 -0.42
N TYR A 26 10.79 -1.21 -1.74
CA TYR A 26 11.81 -0.75 -2.68
C TYR A 26 12.23 0.69 -2.43
N SER A 27 11.26 1.59 -2.26
CA SER A 27 11.56 3.01 -2.01
C SER A 27 12.22 3.22 -0.65
N LEU A 28 11.88 2.42 0.36
CA LEU A 28 12.51 2.45 1.68
C LEU A 28 13.98 2.01 1.62
N ASP A 29 14.26 0.91 0.92
CA ASP A 29 15.65 0.45 0.74
C ASP A 29 16.46 1.46 -0.05
N TYR A 30 15.92 1.97 -1.15
CA TYR A 30 16.57 3.03 -1.92
C TYR A 30 16.86 4.27 -1.07
N ALA A 31 15.90 4.73 -0.27
CA ALA A 31 16.06 5.92 0.56
C ALA A 31 17.13 5.75 1.65
N ARG A 32 17.33 4.54 2.14
CA ARG A 32 18.39 4.21 3.11
C ARG A 32 19.80 4.20 2.51
N ASN A 33 19.90 3.82 1.24
CA ASN A 33 21.18 3.56 0.58
C ASN A 33 21.60 4.67 -0.39
N ARG A 34 20.70 5.61 -0.73
CA ARG A 34 20.98 6.70 -1.67
C ARG A 34 21.51 7.94 -0.93
N PRO A 35 22.79 8.30 -1.05
CA PRO A 35 23.28 9.57 -0.51
C PRO A 35 22.95 10.72 -1.46
N GLN A 36 22.32 11.78 -0.95
CA GLN A 36 22.06 13.02 -1.69
C GLN A 36 21.76 14.18 -0.75
N GLY A 37 22.39 15.31 -1.00
CA GLY A 37 22.20 16.51 -0.19
C GLY A 37 22.90 16.44 1.17
N ARG A 38 22.70 17.50 1.97
CA ARG A 38 23.26 17.70 3.31
C ARG A 38 22.20 18.29 4.22
N HIS A 39 22.45 18.36 5.51
CA HIS A 39 21.55 19.07 6.43
C HIS A 39 21.42 20.55 6.01
N PRO A 40 20.23 21.18 6.14
CA PRO A 40 20.00 22.57 5.74
C PRO A 40 20.94 23.58 6.41
N GLY A 41 21.49 23.25 7.58
CA GLY A 41 22.45 24.08 8.31
C GLY A 41 23.91 23.83 7.96
N ASP A 42 24.22 22.79 7.18
CA ASP A 42 25.59 22.45 6.83
C ASP A 42 26.02 23.19 5.57
N LYS A 43 26.99 24.14 5.75
CA LYS A 43 27.55 24.97 4.68
C LYS A 43 28.88 24.47 4.16
N ASP A 44 29.46 23.43 4.75
CA ASP A 44 30.72 22.86 4.29
C ASP A 44 30.53 22.02 3.03
N PRO A 45 31.11 22.43 1.88
CA PRO A 45 30.98 21.65 0.64
C PRO A 45 31.68 20.28 0.69
N ASN A 46 32.57 20.05 1.67
CA ASN A 46 33.31 18.79 1.83
C ASN A 46 32.64 17.82 2.80
N SER A 47 31.59 18.23 3.50
CA SER A 47 30.88 17.30 4.40
C SER A 47 30.19 16.17 3.61
N PRO A 48 30.11 14.96 4.18
CA PRO A 48 29.52 13.81 3.49
C PRO A 48 28.02 14.03 3.20
N MET A 49 27.57 13.50 2.06
CA MET A 49 26.15 13.48 1.73
C MET A 49 25.40 12.54 2.68
N LEU A 50 24.17 12.89 2.99
CA LEU A 50 23.27 12.07 3.82
C LEU A 50 22.47 11.10 2.97
N PRO A 51 22.11 9.92 3.51
CA PRO A 51 21.03 9.10 2.93
C PRO A 51 19.75 9.92 2.82
N ILE A 52 19.04 9.81 1.70
CA ILE A 52 17.86 10.65 1.47
C ILE A 52 16.73 10.42 2.49
N ILE A 53 16.73 9.30 3.19
CA ILE A 53 15.78 9.03 4.30
C ILE A 53 15.91 10.07 5.43
N GLU A 54 17.02 10.76 5.55
CA GLU A 54 17.22 11.80 6.56
C GLU A 54 16.49 13.12 6.21
N HIS A 55 16.06 13.30 4.97
CA HIS A 55 15.28 14.45 4.55
C HIS A 55 13.82 14.33 4.98
N ALA A 56 13.26 15.40 5.53
CA ALA A 56 11.91 15.40 6.11
C ALA A 56 10.82 15.04 5.09
N ASP A 57 10.95 15.51 3.84
CA ASP A 57 9.97 15.22 2.80
C ASP A 57 9.98 13.73 2.39
N ILE A 58 11.16 13.13 2.27
CA ILE A 58 11.29 11.69 2.00
C ILE A 58 10.66 10.87 3.13
N ARG A 59 10.90 11.26 4.40
CA ARG A 59 10.25 10.59 5.55
C ARG A 59 8.73 10.73 5.52
N ARG A 60 8.20 11.88 5.10
CA ARG A 60 6.77 12.09 4.93
C ARG A 60 6.20 11.13 3.89
N LEU A 61 6.81 11.08 2.68
CA LEU A 61 6.37 10.18 1.61
C LEU A 61 6.42 8.70 2.01
N LEU A 62 7.48 8.27 2.71
CA LEU A 62 7.60 6.91 3.23
C LEU A 62 6.54 6.61 4.31
N MET A 63 6.20 7.58 5.16
CA MET A 63 5.17 7.40 6.18
C MET A 63 3.78 7.27 5.55
N GLU A 64 3.46 8.08 4.53
CA GLU A 64 2.20 7.99 3.78
C GLU A 64 2.05 6.63 3.11
N GLN A 65 3.10 6.11 2.47
CA GLN A 65 3.12 4.76 1.91
C GLN A 65 2.88 3.70 2.99
N LYS A 66 3.60 3.79 4.11
CA LYS A 66 3.48 2.86 5.23
C LYS A 66 2.05 2.81 5.77
N VAL A 67 1.44 3.97 6.00
CA VAL A 67 0.05 4.07 6.51
C VAL A 67 -0.93 3.44 5.52
N ALA A 68 -0.80 3.73 4.23
CA ALA A 68 -1.66 3.16 3.20
C ALA A 68 -1.56 1.63 3.16
N VAL A 69 -0.35 1.09 3.14
CA VAL A 69 -0.11 -0.36 3.02
C VAL A 69 -0.52 -1.10 4.30
N GLU A 70 -0.05 -0.67 5.48
CA GLU A 70 -0.36 -1.35 6.74
C GLU A 70 -1.84 -1.24 7.11
N GLY A 71 -2.47 -0.09 6.84
CA GLY A 71 -3.91 0.09 7.02
C GLY A 71 -4.73 -0.82 6.11
N SER A 72 -4.31 -0.97 4.84
CA SER A 72 -4.93 -1.91 3.89
C SER A 72 -4.80 -3.35 4.36
N ILE A 73 -3.61 -3.78 4.79
CA ILE A 73 -3.38 -5.13 5.32
C ILE A 73 -4.30 -5.40 6.51
N ALA A 74 -4.40 -4.46 7.45
CA ALA A 74 -5.25 -4.60 8.64
C ALA A 74 -6.72 -4.75 8.25
N LEU A 75 -7.24 -3.89 7.37
CA LEU A 75 -8.63 -3.95 6.89
C LEU A 75 -8.93 -5.28 6.19
N LEU A 76 -8.08 -5.70 5.27
CA LEU A 76 -8.28 -6.91 4.47
C LEU A 76 -8.17 -8.17 5.32
N THR A 77 -7.24 -8.22 6.27
CA THR A 77 -7.11 -9.32 7.23
C THR A 77 -8.36 -9.41 8.12
N TYR A 78 -8.89 -8.27 8.56
CA TYR A 78 -10.13 -8.24 9.33
C TYR A 78 -11.32 -8.75 8.51
N CYS A 79 -11.46 -8.31 7.26
CA CYS A 79 -12.52 -8.82 6.38
C CYS A 79 -12.40 -10.32 6.14
N SER A 80 -11.18 -10.85 5.93
CA SER A 80 -10.93 -12.28 5.79
C SER A 80 -11.33 -13.06 7.05
N GLN A 81 -10.98 -12.53 8.23
CA GLN A 81 -11.41 -13.14 9.49
C GLN A 81 -12.94 -13.20 9.63
N LEU A 82 -13.64 -12.14 9.21
CA LEU A 82 -15.12 -12.12 9.23
C LEU A 82 -15.71 -13.18 8.28
N VAL A 83 -15.11 -13.42 7.11
CA VAL A 83 -15.50 -14.48 6.18
C VAL A 83 -15.35 -15.85 6.86
N ASP A 84 -14.19 -16.11 7.48
CA ASP A 84 -13.95 -17.37 8.18
C ASP A 84 -14.96 -17.59 9.32
N GLN A 85 -15.22 -16.55 10.12
CA GLN A 85 -16.20 -16.61 11.20
C GLN A 85 -17.64 -16.90 10.68
N GLN A 86 -18.01 -16.32 9.53
CA GLN A 86 -19.30 -16.57 8.90
C GLN A 86 -19.45 -18.03 8.45
N LEU A 87 -18.36 -18.61 7.92
CA LEU A 87 -18.36 -20.00 7.43
C LEU A 87 -18.49 -21.03 8.55
N ILE A 88 -17.94 -20.73 9.73
CA ILE A 88 -17.94 -21.67 10.87
C ILE A 88 -19.06 -21.43 11.88
N SER A 89 -19.87 -20.38 11.70
CA SER A 89 -20.93 -20.00 12.66
C SER A 89 -22.16 -20.91 12.53
N ASP A 90 -22.52 -21.61 13.59
CA ASP A 90 -23.77 -22.39 13.69
C ASP A 90 -24.96 -21.54 14.15
N ASP A 91 -24.72 -20.31 14.64
CA ASP A 91 -25.76 -19.38 15.07
C ASP A 91 -26.30 -18.54 13.90
N PRO A 92 -27.56 -18.70 13.49
CA PRO A 92 -28.14 -17.93 12.38
C PRO A 92 -28.14 -16.41 12.61
N GLN A 93 -28.27 -15.95 13.87
CA GLN A 93 -28.27 -14.51 14.17
C GLN A 93 -26.86 -13.94 14.09
N ALA A 94 -25.86 -14.67 14.58
CA ALA A 94 -24.45 -14.28 14.43
C ALA A 94 -24.05 -14.25 12.95
N SER A 95 -24.39 -15.28 12.18
CA SER A 95 -24.12 -15.33 10.74
C SER A 95 -24.75 -14.17 9.98
N GLN A 96 -25.98 -13.79 10.31
CA GLN A 96 -26.64 -12.64 9.68
C GLN A 96 -25.94 -11.31 9.99
N ARG A 97 -25.48 -11.10 11.24
CA ARG A 97 -24.71 -9.90 11.61
C ARG A 97 -23.38 -9.82 10.85
N LEU A 98 -22.67 -10.94 10.72
CA LEU A 98 -21.42 -11.02 9.96
C LEU A 98 -21.65 -10.72 8.48
N THR A 99 -22.74 -11.22 7.90
CA THR A 99 -23.15 -10.92 6.52
C THR A 99 -23.32 -9.41 6.31
N LEU A 100 -24.09 -8.75 7.15
CA LEU A 100 -24.34 -7.30 7.05
C LEU A 100 -23.05 -6.49 7.20
N LEU A 101 -22.17 -6.90 8.11
CA LEU A 101 -20.88 -6.23 8.31
C LEU A 101 -19.97 -6.40 7.08
N LEU A 102 -19.91 -7.60 6.50
CA LEU A 102 -19.16 -7.86 5.27
C LEU A 102 -19.73 -7.08 4.07
N GLU A 103 -21.05 -6.99 3.93
CA GLU A 103 -21.67 -6.18 2.87
C GLU A 103 -21.31 -4.71 2.97
N LEU A 104 -21.15 -4.18 4.19
CA LEU A 104 -20.67 -2.82 4.43
C LEU A 104 -19.18 -2.64 4.14
N LEU A 105 -18.34 -3.60 4.56
CA LEU A 105 -16.89 -3.45 4.53
C LEU A 105 -16.27 -3.84 3.17
N THR A 106 -16.84 -4.79 2.43
CA THR A 106 -16.22 -5.30 1.20
C THR A 106 -16.08 -4.26 0.08
N PRO A 107 -17.02 -3.31 -0.13
CA PRO A 107 -16.78 -2.21 -1.07
C PRO A 107 -15.58 -1.34 -0.64
N ILE A 108 -15.45 -1.06 0.66
CA ILE A 108 -14.34 -0.28 1.22
C ILE A 108 -13.04 -1.07 1.09
N ALA A 109 -13.07 -2.37 1.38
CA ALA A 109 -11.91 -3.27 1.27
C ALA A 109 -11.38 -3.43 -0.17
N LYS A 110 -12.21 -3.17 -1.19
CA LYS A 110 -11.74 -3.04 -2.57
C LYS A 110 -11.23 -1.63 -2.87
N SER A 111 -12.08 -0.60 -2.70
CA SER A 111 -11.81 0.75 -3.21
C SER A 111 -10.67 1.43 -2.46
N TRP A 112 -10.68 1.40 -1.13
CA TRP A 112 -9.70 2.13 -0.34
C TRP A 112 -8.25 1.62 -0.57
N PRO A 113 -7.96 0.31 -0.50
CA PRO A 113 -6.63 -0.19 -0.84
C PRO A 113 -6.20 0.15 -2.28
N SER A 114 -7.09 0.01 -3.27
CA SER A 114 -6.76 0.27 -4.66
C SER A 114 -6.35 1.72 -4.90
N GLU A 115 -7.07 2.69 -4.32
CA GLU A 115 -6.76 4.10 -4.47
C GLU A 115 -5.50 4.52 -3.68
N TYR A 116 -5.43 4.16 -2.40
CA TYR A 116 -4.34 4.64 -1.54
C TYR A 116 -3.01 3.94 -1.78
N THR A 117 -3.01 2.67 -2.22
CA THR A 117 -1.76 2.02 -2.63
C THR A 117 -1.30 2.46 -4.01
N LEU A 118 -2.19 2.95 -4.87
CA LEU A 118 -1.81 3.65 -6.10
C LEU A 118 -1.04 4.94 -5.77
N GLU A 119 -1.53 5.75 -4.84
CA GLU A 119 -0.80 6.94 -4.36
C GLU A 119 0.53 6.56 -3.70
N ALA A 120 0.56 5.49 -2.92
CA ALA A 120 1.80 4.96 -2.34
C ALA A 120 2.84 4.62 -3.41
N ASN A 121 2.44 4.01 -4.52
CA ASN A 121 3.33 3.70 -5.64
C ASN A 121 3.79 4.96 -6.39
N LYS A 122 2.96 6.00 -6.51
CA LYS A 122 3.39 7.31 -7.03
C LYS A 122 4.46 7.93 -6.13
N HIS A 123 4.32 7.81 -4.80
CA HIS A 123 5.35 8.26 -3.86
C HIS A 123 6.64 7.46 -3.99
N ALA A 124 6.57 6.14 -4.23
CA ALA A 124 7.74 5.32 -4.49
C ALA A 124 8.52 5.81 -5.72
N ILE A 125 7.85 6.08 -6.83
CA ILE A 125 8.46 6.66 -8.04
C ILE A 125 9.10 8.02 -7.71
N GLN A 126 8.41 8.88 -6.97
CA GLN A 126 8.92 10.19 -6.58
C GLN A 126 10.19 10.10 -5.73
N ILE A 127 10.27 9.15 -4.79
CA ILE A 127 11.45 8.90 -3.96
C ILE A 127 12.64 8.44 -4.80
N LEU A 128 12.43 7.58 -5.80
CA LEU A 128 13.47 7.13 -6.70
C LEU A 128 13.87 8.21 -7.72
N GLY A 129 13.06 9.24 -7.95
CA GLY A 129 13.28 10.28 -8.94
C GLY A 129 13.39 9.69 -10.35
N GLY A 130 14.41 10.08 -11.12
CA GLY A 130 14.61 9.57 -12.49
C GLY A 130 14.71 8.05 -12.60
N TYR A 131 15.25 7.38 -11.58
CA TYR A 131 15.34 5.92 -11.54
C TYR A 131 13.98 5.23 -11.41
N GLY A 132 12.97 5.89 -10.84
CA GLY A 132 11.61 5.37 -10.75
C GLY A 132 10.91 5.14 -12.09
N TYR A 133 11.45 5.74 -13.17
CA TYR A 133 10.95 5.59 -14.56
C TYR A 133 11.79 4.62 -15.40
N THR A 134 12.76 3.95 -14.81
CA THR A 134 13.61 3.00 -15.53
C THR A 134 13.18 1.56 -15.23
N ARG A 135 13.33 0.67 -16.22
CA ARG A 135 12.97 -0.75 -16.10
C ARG A 135 13.87 -1.55 -15.14
N GLU A 136 14.96 -0.96 -14.68
CA GLU A 136 15.86 -1.56 -13.69
C GLU A 136 15.23 -1.62 -12.30
N TYR A 137 14.20 -0.78 -12.04
CA TYR A 137 13.49 -0.71 -10.79
C TYR A 137 12.02 -1.10 -10.98
N PRO A 138 11.45 -2.01 -10.18
CA PRO A 138 10.12 -2.56 -10.39
C PRO A 138 8.98 -1.63 -10.00
N VAL A 139 9.26 -0.41 -9.52
CA VAL A 139 8.23 0.52 -9.01
C VAL A 139 7.25 0.99 -10.10
N GLU A 140 7.68 1.09 -11.37
CA GLU A 140 6.81 1.37 -12.50
C GLU A 140 5.77 0.25 -12.67
N SER A 141 6.21 -1.01 -12.63
CA SER A 141 5.31 -2.16 -12.70
C SER A 141 4.33 -2.21 -11.52
N CYS A 142 4.80 -1.89 -10.30
CA CYS A 142 3.92 -1.78 -9.14
C CYS A 142 2.81 -0.73 -9.35
N LEU A 143 3.13 0.42 -9.93
CA LEU A 143 2.14 1.46 -10.24
C LEU A 143 1.10 0.97 -11.25
N LEU A 144 1.52 0.34 -12.35
CA LEU A 144 0.63 -0.17 -13.39
C LEU A 144 -0.35 -1.22 -12.85
N TYR A 145 0.14 -2.22 -12.11
CA TYR A 145 -0.73 -3.24 -11.51
C TYR A 145 -1.74 -2.68 -10.51
N THR A 146 -1.39 -1.62 -9.78
CA THR A 146 -2.30 -0.98 -8.84
C THR A 146 -3.36 -0.15 -9.57
N SER A 147 -2.99 0.50 -10.68
CA SER A 147 -3.92 1.24 -11.54
C SER A 147 -5.00 0.32 -12.12
N ASP A 148 -4.60 -0.82 -12.68
CA ASP A 148 -5.55 -1.80 -13.24
C ASP A 148 -6.55 -2.30 -12.17
N ALA A 149 -6.09 -2.51 -10.93
CA ALA A 149 -6.96 -2.94 -9.83
C ALA A 149 -7.96 -1.86 -9.36
N ALA A 150 -7.69 -0.58 -9.60
CA ALA A 150 -8.60 0.52 -9.26
C ALA A 150 -9.73 0.68 -10.28
N ASP A 151 -9.48 0.35 -11.56
CA ASP A 151 -10.43 0.52 -12.66
C ASP A 151 -11.49 -0.60 -12.73
N ASP A 152 -11.26 -1.80 -12.15
CA ASP A 152 -12.17 -2.94 -12.06
C ASP A 152 -13.18 -2.80 -10.88
#